data_58e0d4a57d6fddb5270bd7507042e69a
#
_entry.id   58e0d4a57d6fddb5270bd7507042e69a
#
_cell.length_a   1.000
_cell.length_b   1.000
_cell.length_c   1.000
_cell.angle_alpha   90.00
_cell.angle_beta   90.00
_cell.angle_gamma   90.00
#
_symmetry.space_group_name_H-M   'P 1'
#
loop_
_entity.id
_entity.type
_entity.pdbx_description
1 polymer ?
#
loop_
_entity_poly.entity_id
_entity_poly.type
_entity_poly.pdbx_seq_one_letter_code
_entity_poly.pdbx_strand_id
1 'polypeptide(L)' 'MTRKDYVATAEILKSYSGLIDQFTFEDLIYDFSDMFLSDNPRFNPLTFKIACGVDMEIAK' A
#
# COMPACT_ATOMS: atom_id res chain seq x y z
N MET A 1 -13.70 -6.26 -2.62
CA MET A 1 -12.43 -6.98 -2.66
C MET A 1 -12.19 -7.72 -1.38
N THR A 2 -11.41 -8.76 -1.45
CA THR A 2 -11.09 -9.56 -0.28
C THR A 2 -9.68 -9.26 0.18
N ARG A 3 -9.33 -9.78 1.35
CA ARG A 3 -7.99 -9.64 1.87
C ARG A 3 -6.95 -10.18 0.88
N LYS A 4 -7.29 -11.23 0.17
CA LYS A 4 -6.40 -11.82 -0.82
C LYS A 4 -6.07 -10.82 -1.92
N ASP A 5 -7.04 -10.02 -2.33
CA ASP A 5 -6.82 -9.00 -3.35
C ASP A 5 -5.90 -7.90 -2.84
N TYR A 6 -6.06 -7.51 -1.58
CA TYR A 6 -5.19 -6.49 -0.98
C TYR A 6 -3.75 -6.98 -0.92
N VAL A 7 -3.56 -8.23 -0.50
CA VAL A 7 -2.22 -8.81 -0.41
C VAL A 7 -1.59 -8.90 -1.79
N ALA A 8 -2.34 -9.36 -2.78
CA ALA A 8 -1.82 -9.48 -4.14
C ALA A 8 -1.43 -8.12 -4.70
N THR A 9 -2.25 -7.11 -4.46
CA THR A 9 -1.96 -5.76 -4.92
C THR A 9 -0.69 -5.24 -4.24
N ALA A 10 -0.56 -5.46 -2.94
CA ALA A 10 0.62 -5.01 -2.21
C ALA A 10 1.89 -5.68 -2.73
N GLU A 11 1.81 -6.95 -3.07
CA GLU A 11 2.96 -7.66 -3.61
C GLU A 11 3.39 -7.10 -4.97
N ILE A 12 2.42 -6.79 -5.81
CA ILE A 12 2.70 -6.18 -7.09
C ILE A 12 3.38 -4.83 -6.90
N LEU A 13 2.83 -4.00 -6.04
CA LEU A 13 3.41 -2.68 -5.77
C LEU A 13 4.81 -2.80 -5.19
N LYS A 14 4.98 -3.74 -4.29
CA LYS A 14 6.30 -3.95 -3.67
C LYS A 14 7.36 -4.28 -4.71
N SER A 15 6.98 -4.98 -5.76
CA SER A 15 7.93 -5.36 -6.81
C SER A 15 8.45 -4.14 -7.58
N TYR A 16 7.80 -3.00 -7.48
CA TYR A 16 8.24 -1.76 -8.10
C TYR A 16 8.92 -0.81 -7.13
N SER A 17 9.00 -1.21 -5.88
CA SER A 17 9.69 -0.43 -4.86
C SER A 17 11.15 -0.27 -5.28
N GLY A 18 11.63 0.96 -5.30
CA GLY A 18 12.99 1.23 -5.72
C GLY A 18 13.15 1.47 -7.21
N LEU A 19 12.12 1.17 -8.00
CA LEU A 19 12.13 1.43 -9.43
C LEU A 19 11.41 2.71 -9.77
N ILE A 20 10.64 3.24 -8.84
CA ILE A 20 9.87 4.45 -9.00
C ILE A 20 10.30 5.41 -7.90
N ASP A 21 10.24 6.70 -8.20
CA ASP A 21 10.48 7.73 -7.21
C ASP A 21 9.66 7.46 -5.95
N GLN A 22 10.28 7.63 -4.80
CA GLN A 22 9.63 7.29 -3.53
C GLN A 22 8.35 8.08 -3.29
N PHE A 23 8.34 9.36 -3.62
CA PHE A 23 7.14 10.17 -3.41
C PHE A 23 6.02 9.70 -4.32
N THR A 24 6.33 9.40 -5.57
CA THR A 24 5.36 8.88 -6.50
C THR A 24 4.83 7.52 -6.04
N PHE A 25 5.72 6.69 -5.54
CA PHE A 25 5.36 5.37 -5.05
C PHE A 25 4.39 5.47 -3.86
N GLU A 26 4.67 6.38 -2.94
CA GLU A 26 3.79 6.60 -1.79
C GLU A 26 2.44 7.15 -2.20
N ASP A 27 2.42 8.08 -3.16
CA ASP A 27 1.16 8.60 -3.68
C ASP A 27 0.31 7.49 -4.28
N LEU A 28 0.94 6.59 -5.02
CA LEU A 28 0.26 5.47 -5.62
C LEU A 28 -0.37 4.58 -4.55
N ILE A 29 0.36 4.34 -3.49
CA ILE A 29 -0.13 3.52 -2.38
C ILE A 29 -1.30 4.21 -1.69
N TYR A 30 -1.25 5.51 -1.50
CA TYR A 30 -2.35 6.27 -0.93
C TYR A 30 -3.60 6.16 -1.79
N ASP A 31 -3.44 6.26 -3.10
CA ASP A 31 -4.58 6.17 -4.01
C ASP A 31 -5.24 4.80 -3.92
N PHE A 32 -4.43 3.75 -3.91
CA PHE A 32 -4.97 2.40 -3.73
C PHE A 32 -5.64 2.24 -2.37
N SER A 33 -5.03 2.78 -1.34
CA SER A 33 -5.58 2.70 0.01
C SER A 33 -6.94 3.38 0.10
N ASP A 34 -7.07 4.54 -0.52
CA ASP A 34 -8.34 5.26 -0.54
C ASP A 34 -9.41 4.46 -1.24
N MET A 35 -9.05 3.85 -2.36
CA MET A 35 -9.99 3.02 -3.11
C MET A 35 -10.46 1.83 -2.27
N PHE A 36 -9.51 1.15 -1.64
CA PHE A 36 -9.85 -0.03 -0.85
C PHE A 36 -10.67 0.34 0.38
N LEU A 37 -10.32 1.45 1.03
CA LEU A 37 -11.03 1.90 2.21
C LEU A 37 -12.47 2.32 1.86
N SER A 38 -12.63 2.91 0.71
CA SER A 38 -13.95 3.28 0.22
C SER A 38 -14.82 2.05 -0.04
N ASP A 39 -14.20 0.98 -0.51
CA ASP A 39 -14.87 -0.28 -0.78
C ASP A 39 -15.15 -1.05 0.50
N ASN A 40 -14.25 -0.99 1.46
CA ASN A 40 -14.34 -1.75 2.70
C ASN A 40 -13.83 -0.92 3.86
N PRO A 41 -14.71 -0.39 4.71
CA PRO A 41 -14.29 0.47 5.82
C PRO A 41 -13.43 -0.24 6.87
N ARG A 42 -13.34 -1.56 6.81
CA ARG A 42 -12.47 -2.31 7.71
C ARG A 42 -11.05 -2.47 7.17
N PHE A 43 -10.83 -2.03 5.94
CA PHE A 43 -9.51 -2.09 5.36
C PHE A 43 -8.52 -1.29 6.21
N ASN A 44 -7.34 -1.84 6.43
CA ASN A 44 -6.31 -1.19 7.24
C ASN A 44 -5.22 -0.63 6.33
N PRO A 45 -5.21 0.69 6.08
CA PRO A 45 -4.21 1.29 5.18
C PRO A 45 -2.78 1.11 5.67
N LEU A 46 -2.58 1.11 6.97
CA LEU A 46 -1.24 0.98 7.54
C LEU A 46 -0.65 -0.40 7.22
N THR A 47 -1.43 -1.45 7.41
CA THR A 47 -0.99 -2.80 7.11
C THR A 47 -0.67 -2.94 5.62
N PHE A 48 -1.50 -2.36 4.77
CA PHE A 48 -1.29 -2.39 3.34
C PHE A 48 0.01 -1.67 2.96
N LYS A 49 0.24 -0.51 3.55
CA LYS A 49 1.42 0.30 3.29
C LYS A 49 2.69 -0.46 3.65
N ILE A 50 2.69 -1.12 4.80
CA ILE A 50 3.83 -1.93 5.23
C ILE A 50 4.02 -3.09 4.26
N ALA A 51 2.95 -3.74 3.84
CA ALA A 51 3.03 -4.86 2.91
C ALA A 51 3.58 -4.43 1.55
N CYS A 52 3.36 -3.16 1.17
CA CYS A 52 3.91 -2.62 -0.07
C CYS A 52 5.41 -2.32 0.04
N GLY A 53 5.97 -2.44 1.22
CA GLY A 53 7.39 -2.20 1.42
C GLY A 53 7.74 -0.78 1.80
N VAL A 54 6.76 0.05 2.10
CA VAL A 54 7.04 1.40 2.59
C VAL A 54 7.49 1.30 4.04
N ASP A 55 8.67 1.83 4.32
CA ASP A 55 9.20 1.83 5.67
C ASP A 55 8.58 2.99 6.43
N MET A 56 7.83 2.64 7.38
CA MET A 56 7.20 3.63 8.19
C MET A 56 8.09 4.23 9.20
N GLU A 57 9.12 4.07 9.29
CA GLU A 57 9.96 4.38 10.14
C GLU A 57 9.83 5.23 10.98
N ILE A 58 9.71 5.41 11.46
CA ILE A 58 9.47 6.20 12.12
C ILE A 58 10.18 6.39 13.05
N ALA A 59 10.50 6.42 13.25
CA ALA A 59 11.07 6.64 13.94
C ALA A 59 11.83 6.41 14.53
N LYS A 60 12.06 6.32 14.82
CA LYS A 60 12.68 6.16 15.25
C LYS A 60 12.95 6.62 15.72
#